data_d0abc8bc586d34d8984f808165d8f6e8
#
_entry.id   d0abc8bc586d34d8984f808165d8f6e8
#
_cell.length_a   1.000
_cell.length_b   1.000
_cell.length_c   1.000
_cell.angle_alpha   90.00
_cell.angle_beta   90.00
_cell.angle_gamma   90.00
#
_symmetry.space_group_name_H-M   'P 1'
#
loop_
_entity.id
_entity.type
_entity.pdbx_description
1 polymer ?
#
loop_
_entity_poly.entity_id
_entity_poly.type
_entity_poly.pdbx_seq_one_letter_code
_entity_poly.pdbx_strand_id
1 'polypeptide(L)'
;HWLGADPNGGIFYGSDYFDKCYEYAEKLILEGKAYVDDLTRDEMREYRGSDAGKPSRPSPWRDRTPEENLDLFRRMRAGEFKEGEKTLRAKIDLASPNMNMRDPAIYRIKYAEHHRQGNKWCIYPMYDFAHPIQDAIEGITHSMCSLEFENHRPLYNWVIENIFGTEFPKQREFARLNMTNTVMSKRYLRELVEMGIVDGWDDPRMPTLCGLRRRGYTASSIFTFVREAGISKSDNLIDMRQLEACIRSELDLTAQRRIAVLDPVKLVVDNYPADKTEYFDIANNPNREANDTTTRKVAFTRELWIENEDFAEVPPPKFK
;
A
#
# COMPACT_ATOMS: atom_id res chain seq x y z
N HIS A 1 -5.97 -4.18 11.82
CA HIS A 1 -6.04 -4.41 13.28
C HIS A 1 -4.81 -3.90 14.02
N TRP A 2 -3.56 -4.32 13.70
CA TRP A 2 -2.37 -3.88 14.45
C TRP A 2 -2.17 -2.36 14.46
N LEU A 3 -2.42 -1.68 13.36
CA LEU A 3 -2.37 -0.22 13.29
C LEU A 3 -3.59 0.46 13.91
N GLY A 4 -4.57 -0.29 14.44
CA GLY A 4 -5.80 0.26 15.01
C GLY A 4 -6.79 0.80 13.96
N ALA A 5 -6.52 0.57 12.68
CA ALA A 5 -7.43 0.93 11.60
C ALA A 5 -8.43 -0.21 11.37
N ASP A 6 -9.57 -0.13 12.01
CA ASP A 6 -10.69 -1.04 11.75
C ASP A 6 -11.65 -0.42 10.75
N PRO A 7 -12.07 -1.16 9.71
CA PRO A 7 -13.00 -0.63 8.72
C PRO A 7 -14.35 -0.35 9.36
N ASN A 8 -14.76 0.91 9.33
CA ASN A 8 -16.07 1.33 9.80
C ASN A 8 -17.11 0.95 8.74
N GLY A 9 -17.97 -0.01 9.02
CA GLY A 9 -18.97 -0.54 8.08
C GLY A 9 -18.62 -1.87 7.44
N GLY A 10 -17.41 -2.40 7.64
CA GLY A 10 -17.01 -3.74 7.17
C GLY A 10 -16.03 -3.72 5.99
N ILE A 11 -15.82 -4.91 5.42
CA ILE A 11 -14.95 -5.12 4.26
C ILE A 11 -15.82 -5.44 3.05
N PHE A 12 -15.68 -4.65 2.00
CA PHE A 12 -16.37 -4.81 0.74
C PHE A 12 -15.39 -5.19 -0.37
N TYR A 13 -15.86 -5.98 -1.33
CA TYR A 13 -14.99 -6.47 -2.40
C TYR A 13 -15.51 -5.99 -3.76
N GLY A 14 -14.63 -5.45 -4.59
CA GLY A 14 -14.99 -4.95 -5.91
C GLY A 14 -15.72 -5.98 -6.78
N SER A 15 -15.43 -7.27 -6.62
CA SER A 15 -16.10 -8.35 -7.35
C SER A 15 -17.58 -8.54 -6.97
N ASP A 16 -18.02 -8.02 -5.83
CA ASP A 16 -19.43 -8.11 -5.41
C ASP A 16 -20.31 -7.13 -6.21
N TYR A 17 -19.69 -6.16 -6.88
CA TYR A 17 -20.35 -5.15 -7.72
C TYR A 17 -20.27 -5.44 -9.23
N PHE A 18 -19.77 -6.59 -9.66
CA PHE A 18 -19.65 -6.90 -11.09
C PHE A 18 -20.99 -6.88 -11.84
N ASP A 19 -22.06 -7.36 -11.20
CA ASP A 19 -23.40 -7.29 -11.77
C ASP A 19 -23.82 -5.81 -11.98
N LYS A 20 -23.55 -4.92 -11.02
CA LYS A 20 -23.83 -3.47 -11.14
C LYS A 20 -22.95 -2.80 -12.18
N CYS A 21 -21.68 -3.12 -12.24
CA CYS A 21 -20.80 -2.62 -13.30
C CYS A 21 -21.33 -3.02 -14.69
N TYR A 22 -21.83 -4.24 -14.83
CA TYR A 22 -22.42 -4.72 -16.09
C TYR A 22 -23.67 -3.94 -16.47
N GLU A 23 -24.62 -3.75 -15.52
CA GLU A 23 -25.84 -2.94 -15.73
C GLU A 23 -25.50 -1.50 -16.16
N TYR A 24 -24.51 -0.87 -15.52
CA TYR A 24 -24.10 0.49 -15.86
C TYR A 24 -23.35 0.57 -17.20
N ALA A 25 -22.63 -0.49 -17.59
CA ALA A 25 -22.06 -0.56 -18.93
C ALA A 25 -23.14 -0.65 -20.01
N GLU A 26 -24.20 -1.45 -19.82
CA GLU A 26 -25.36 -1.49 -20.72
C GLU A 26 -26.05 -0.12 -20.80
N LYS A 27 -26.19 0.60 -19.65
CA LYS A 27 -26.73 1.97 -19.63
C LYS A 27 -25.91 2.92 -20.52
N LEU A 28 -24.58 2.93 -20.38
CA LEU A 28 -23.71 3.79 -21.19
C LEU A 28 -23.79 3.44 -22.69
N ILE A 29 -23.95 2.17 -23.04
CA ILE A 29 -24.16 1.73 -24.43
C ILE A 29 -25.48 2.31 -24.98
N LEU A 30 -26.57 2.15 -24.24
CA LEU A 30 -27.91 2.64 -24.67
C LEU A 30 -27.92 4.15 -24.79
N GLU A 31 -27.14 4.88 -23.99
CA GLU A 31 -26.99 6.33 -24.09
C GLU A 31 -25.99 6.77 -25.19
N GLY A 32 -25.44 5.84 -25.96
CA GLY A 32 -24.46 6.14 -27.00
C GLY A 32 -23.09 6.62 -26.46
N LYS A 33 -22.81 6.37 -25.18
CA LYS A 33 -21.58 6.77 -24.47
C LYS A 33 -20.53 5.66 -24.39
N ALA A 34 -20.84 4.48 -24.89
CA ALA A 34 -19.89 3.37 -25.01
C ALA A 34 -20.16 2.57 -26.29
N TYR A 35 -19.10 1.95 -26.82
CA TYR A 35 -19.17 1.12 -28.01
C TYR A 35 -18.25 -0.10 -27.91
N VAL A 36 -18.62 -1.18 -28.58
CA VAL A 36 -17.79 -2.38 -28.71
C VAL A 36 -16.82 -2.18 -29.89
N ASP A 37 -15.54 -2.29 -29.60
CA ASP A 37 -14.44 -2.13 -30.54
C ASP A 37 -13.85 -3.50 -30.88
N ASP A 38 -13.57 -3.74 -32.15
CA ASP A 38 -12.98 -4.98 -32.67
C ASP A 38 -11.47 -4.85 -32.94
N LEU A 39 -10.88 -3.68 -32.62
CA LEU A 39 -9.46 -3.48 -32.76
C LEU A 39 -8.69 -4.36 -31.78
N THR A 40 -7.61 -4.97 -32.25
CA THR A 40 -6.63 -5.63 -31.41
C THR A 40 -5.93 -4.62 -30.49
N ARG A 41 -5.23 -5.12 -29.47
CA ARG A 41 -4.50 -4.27 -28.52
C ARG A 41 -3.47 -3.35 -29.20
N ASP A 42 -2.79 -3.86 -30.22
CA ASP A 42 -1.75 -3.08 -30.93
C ASP A 42 -2.39 -2.04 -31.85
N GLU A 43 -3.46 -2.39 -32.56
CA GLU A 43 -4.25 -1.43 -33.33
C GLU A 43 -4.86 -0.35 -32.44
N MET A 44 -5.45 -0.70 -31.31
CA MET A 44 -5.97 0.29 -30.35
C MET A 44 -4.90 1.27 -29.89
N ARG A 45 -3.66 0.80 -29.67
CA ARG A 45 -2.53 1.66 -29.29
C ARG A 45 -2.18 2.60 -30.44
N GLU A 46 -2.17 2.11 -31.67
CA GLU A 46 -1.92 2.92 -32.86
C GLU A 46 -3.00 3.98 -33.07
N TYR A 47 -4.28 3.59 -32.97
CA TYR A 47 -5.42 4.48 -33.14
C TYR A 47 -5.51 5.56 -32.05
N ARG A 48 -5.14 5.24 -30.83
CA ARG A 48 -5.15 6.19 -29.70
C ARG A 48 -4.05 7.27 -29.82
N GLY A 49 -3.03 7.03 -30.64
CA GLY A 49 -1.92 7.97 -30.79
C GLY A 49 -0.94 7.93 -29.62
N SER A 50 -0.13 8.99 -29.49
CA SER A 50 0.89 9.10 -28.43
C SER A 50 0.96 10.52 -27.88
N ASP A 51 1.55 10.66 -26.68
CA ASP A 51 1.84 11.96 -26.07
C ASP A 51 2.90 12.74 -26.87
N ALA A 52 3.71 12.07 -27.70
CA ALA A 52 4.71 12.66 -28.57
C ALA A 52 4.15 13.31 -29.85
N GLY A 53 2.85 13.63 -29.86
CA GLY A 53 2.22 14.39 -30.95
C GLY A 53 1.62 13.56 -32.08
N LYS A 54 1.58 12.21 -31.98
CA LYS A 54 0.83 11.40 -32.93
C LYS A 54 -0.67 11.56 -32.65
N PRO A 55 -1.50 12.09 -33.58
CA PRO A 55 -2.92 12.32 -33.32
C PRO A 55 -3.68 11.01 -33.17
N SER A 56 -4.73 11.03 -32.36
CA SER A 56 -5.71 9.95 -32.33
C SER A 56 -6.54 9.94 -33.59
N ARG A 57 -7.03 8.75 -33.94
CA ARG A 57 -8.04 8.59 -35.00
C ARG A 57 -9.20 7.73 -34.51
N PRO A 58 -10.45 7.96 -34.98
CA PRO A 58 -11.59 7.16 -34.57
C PRO A 58 -11.42 5.71 -35.02
N SER A 59 -11.83 4.77 -34.16
CA SER A 59 -11.99 3.38 -34.57
C SER A 59 -13.08 3.27 -35.64
N PRO A 60 -12.96 2.37 -36.64
CA PRO A 60 -14.02 2.08 -37.60
C PRO A 60 -15.36 1.67 -36.94
N TRP A 61 -15.29 1.18 -35.71
CA TRP A 61 -16.43 0.64 -34.96
C TRP A 61 -17.06 1.64 -33.98
N ARG A 62 -16.50 2.85 -33.90
CA ARG A 62 -16.92 3.88 -32.93
C ARG A 62 -18.36 4.33 -33.11
N ASP A 63 -18.88 4.27 -34.32
CA ASP A 63 -20.19 4.79 -34.68
C ASP A 63 -21.23 3.70 -34.92
N ARG A 64 -21.01 2.48 -34.40
CA ARG A 64 -22.05 1.45 -34.30
C ARG A 64 -23.25 1.96 -33.52
N THR A 65 -24.45 1.51 -33.88
CA THR A 65 -25.66 1.88 -33.15
C THR A 65 -25.66 1.33 -31.72
N PRO A 66 -26.39 1.94 -30.78
CA PRO A 66 -26.54 1.41 -29.42
C PRO A 66 -27.03 -0.04 -29.40
N GLU A 67 -27.97 -0.40 -30.29
CA GLU A 67 -28.52 -1.75 -30.37
C GLU A 67 -27.49 -2.78 -30.81
N GLU A 68 -26.67 -2.48 -31.82
CA GLU A 68 -25.57 -3.33 -32.25
C GLU A 68 -24.52 -3.51 -31.14
N ASN A 69 -24.17 -2.42 -30.48
CA ASN A 69 -23.22 -2.45 -29.37
C ASN A 69 -23.74 -3.28 -28.18
N LEU A 70 -25.02 -3.14 -27.87
CA LEU A 70 -25.65 -3.90 -26.78
C LEU A 70 -25.69 -5.40 -27.08
N ASP A 71 -26.06 -5.78 -28.33
CA ASP A 71 -26.03 -7.17 -28.76
C ASP A 71 -24.62 -7.75 -28.63
N LEU A 72 -23.60 -7.05 -29.17
CA LEU A 72 -22.22 -7.47 -29.11
C LEU A 72 -21.71 -7.59 -27.65
N PHE A 73 -22.07 -6.65 -26.78
CA PHE A 73 -21.64 -6.70 -25.37
C PHE A 73 -22.28 -7.89 -24.63
N ARG A 74 -23.54 -8.19 -24.87
CA ARG A 74 -24.21 -9.37 -24.34
C ARG A 74 -23.58 -10.68 -24.85
N ARG A 75 -23.19 -10.74 -26.10
CA ARG A 75 -22.47 -11.88 -26.68
C ARG A 75 -21.05 -12.01 -26.12
N MET A 76 -20.37 -10.87 -25.82
CA MET A 76 -19.12 -10.92 -25.05
C MET A 76 -19.34 -11.59 -23.69
N ARG A 77 -20.43 -11.24 -22.98
CA ARG A 77 -20.81 -11.84 -21.70
C ARG A 77 -21.17 -13.31 -21.80
N ALA A 78 -21.78 -13.72 -22.93
CA ALA A 78 -22.10 -15.11 -23.22
C ALA A 78 -20.86 -15.99 -23.58
N GLY A 79 -19.69 -15.38 -23.76
CA GLY A 79 -18.47 -16.10 -24.07
C GLY A 79 -18.28 -16.48 -25.54
N GLU A 80 -18.93 -15.77 -26.45
CA GLU A 80 -18.86 -16.08 -27.89
C GLU A 80 -17.53 -15.63 -28.56
N PHE A 81 -16.76 -14.75 -27.90
CA PHE A 81 -15.54 -14.16 -28.45
C PHE A 81 -14.30 -14.54 -27.65
N LYS A 82 -13.16 -14.59 -28.30
CA LYS A 82 -11.86 -14.86 -27.68
C LYS A 82 -11.30 -13.64 -26.95
N GLU A 83 -10.34 -13.86 -26.05
CA GLU A 83 -9.58 -12.78 -25.43
C GLU A 83 -8.91 -11.90 -26.50
N GLY A 84 -9.08 -10.57 -26.37
CA GLY A 84 -8.50 -9.59 -27.30
C GLY A 84 -9.29 -9.36 -28.58
N GLU A 85 -10.36 -10.13 -28.85
CA GLU A 85 -11.18 -9.99 -30.06
C GLU A 85 -12.14 -8.81 -29.97
N LYS A 86 -12.67 -8.53 -28.78
CA LYS A 86 -13.58 -7.42 -28.53
C LYS A 86 -13.28 -6.73 -27.21
N THR A 87 -13.48 -5.40 -27.19
CA THR A 87 -13.30 -4.55 -26.03
C THR A 87 -14.43 -3.52 -25.96
N LEU A 88 -15.06 -3.31 -24.81
CA LEU A 88 -15.98 -2.19 -24.64
C LEU A 88 -15.16 -0.94 -24.29
N ARG A 89 -15.40 0.14 -25.03
CA ARG A 89 -14.73 1.44 -24.84
C ARG A 89 -15.74 2.53 -24.52
N ALA A 90 -15.37 3.44 -23.64
CA ALA A 90 -16.10 4.68 -23.43
C ALA A 90 -15.93 5.59 -24.67
N LYS A 91 -17.00 6.27 -25.10
CA LYS A 91 -17.00 7.23 -26.20
C LYS A 91 -16.89 8.63 -25.63
N ILE A 92 -15.67 9.17 -25.59
CA ILE A 92 -15.36 10.45 -24.92
C ILE A 92 -14.78 11.46 -25.92
N ASP A 93 -13.48 11.72 -25.87
CA ASP A 93 -12.83 12.75 -26.66
C ASP A 93 -11.47 12.27 -27.21
N LEU A 94 -11.41 12.00 -28.50
CA LEU A 94 -10.19 11.57 -29.17
C LEU A 94 -9.14 12.68 -29.29
N ALA A 95 -9.52 13.96 -29.15
CA ALA A 95 -8.62 15.10 -29.21
C ALA A 95 -8.03 15.48 -27.85
N SER A 96 -8.48 14.81 -26.78
CA SER A 96 -8.03 15.12 -25.43
C SER A 96 -6.49 15.03 -25.31
N PRO A 97 -5.83 16.00 -24.67
CA PRO A 97 -4.41 15.88 -24.33
C PRO A 97 -4.17 14.73 -23.33
N ASN A 98 -5.15 14.37 -22.54
CA ASN A 98 -5.08 13.25 -21.61
C ASN A 98 -5.42 11.93 -22.32
N MET A 99 -4.43 11.05 -22.43
CA MET A 99 -4.57 9.74 -23.05
C MET A 99 -5.68 8.87 -22.43
N ASN A 100 -5.96 9.05 -21.15
CA ASN A 100 -7.02 8.29 -20.46
C ASN A 100 -8.44 8.72 -20.87
N MET A 101 -8.58 9.85 -21.54
CA MET A 101 -9.87 10.35 -22.07
C MET A 101 -10.08 10.02 -23.55
N ARG A 102 -9.09 9.45 -24.23
CA ARG A 102 -9.17 9.09 -25.66
C ARG A 102 -9.81 7.73 -25.84
N ASP A 103 -11.13 7.67 -25.65
CA ASP A 103 -11.95 6.45 -25.75
C ASP A 103 -11.31 5.25 -25.00
N PRO A 104 -11.19 5.31 -23.67
CA PRO A 104 -10.53 4.24 -22.90
C PRO A 104 -11.34 2.96 -22.89
N ALA A 105 -10.66 1.82 -22.79
CA ALA A 105 -11.30 0.54 -22.55
C ALA A 105 -11.92 0.51 -21.15
N ILE A 106 -13.20 0.11 -21.04
CA ILE A 106 -13.92 -0.04 -19.77
C ILE A 106 -14.29 -1.48 -19.45
N TYR A 107 -14.33 -2.38 -20.45
CA TYR A 107 -14.45 -3.83 -20.26
C TYR A 107 -13.54 -4.59 -21.23
N ARG A 108 -13.06 -5.74 -20.78
CA ARG A 108 -12.28 -6.69 -21.60
C ARG A 108 -12.76 -8.11 -21.40
N ILE A 109 -12.53 -8.96 -22.40
CA ILE A 109 -12.71 -10.41 -22.30
C ILE A 109 -11.48 -11.00 -21.59
N LYS A 110 -11.72 -11.85 -20.59
CA LYS A 110 -10.68 -12.58 -19.86
C LYS A 110 -11.23 -13.91 -19.37
N TYR A 111 -10.67 -15.01 -19.86
CA TYR A 111 -11.01 -16.36 -19.41
C TYR A 111 -10.05 -16.76 -18.29
N ALA A 112 -10.49 -16.53 -17.05
CA ALA A 112 -9.74 -16.91 -15.86
C ALA A 112 -10.71 -17.14 -14.71
N GLU A 113 -10.45 -18.17 -13.92
CA GLU A 113 -11.17 -18.36 -12.67
C GLU A 113 -10.88 -17.21 -11.69
N HIS A 114 -11.93 -16.60 -11.20
CA HIS A 114 -11.82 -15.52 -10.22
C HIS A 114 -11.95 -16.10 -8.81
N HIS A 115 -11.01 -15.78 -7.92
CA HIS A 115 -10.92 -16.35 -6.57
C HIS A 115 -12.19 -16.20 -5.70
N ARG A 116 -13.10 -15.26 -6.01
CA ARG A 116 -14.40 -15.09 -5.31
C ARG A 116 -15.60 -15.43 -6.18
N GLN A 117 -15.54 -15.17 -7.48
CA GLN A 117 -16.65 -15.32 -8.41
C GLN A 117 -16.57 -16.62 -9.24
N GLY A 118 -15.48 -17.39 -9.08
CA GLY A 118 -15.25 -18.60 -9.87
C GLY A 118 -15.29 -18.29 -11.36
N ASN A 119 -16.04 -19.08 -12.10
CA ASN A 119 -16.21 -18.97 -13.56
C ASN A 119 -17.49 -18.23 -13.97
N LYS A 120 -18.12 -17.46 -13.06
CA LYS A 120 -19.35 -16.71 -13.36
C LYS A 120 -19.16 -15.71 -14.49
N TRP A 121 -17.95 -15.12 -14.63
CA TRP A 121 -17.64 -14.04 -15.56
C TRP A 121 -16.55 -14.43 -16.55
N CYS A 122 -16.71 -14.03 -17.79
CA CYS A 122 -15.68 -14.10 -18.85
C CYS A 122 -15.36 -12.72 -19.42
N ILE A 123 -16.03 -11.66 -18.94
CA ILE A 123 -15.69 -10.26 -19.19
C ILE A 123 -15.52 -9.55 -17.86
N TYR A 124 -14.59 -8.62 -17.79
CA TYR A 124 -14.23 -7.93 -16.56
C TYR A 124 -14.14 -6.43 -16.80
N PRO A 125 -14.71 -5.62 -15.87
CA PRO A 125 -14.55 -4.18 -15.93
C PRO A 125 -13.07 -3.80 -15.71
N MET A 126 -12.64 -2.74 -16.38
CA MET A 126 -11.34 -2.14 -16.10
C MET A 126 -11.40 -1.36 -14.78
N TYR A 127 -10.24 -1.19 -14.14
CA TYR A 127 -10.12 -0.51 -12.86
C TYR A 127 -10.79 0.89 -12.87
N ASP A 128 -10.48 1.69 -13.88
CA ASP A 128 -10.99 3.06 -14.00
C ASP A 128 -12.52 3.16 -14.18
N PHE A 129 -13.17 2.05 -14.51
CA PHE A 129 -14.61 1.94 -14.58
C PHE A 129 -15.23 1.36 -13.30
N ALA A 130 -14.65 0.30 -12.77
CA ALA A 130 -15.19 -0.37 -11.59
C ALA A 130 -15.03 0.44 -10.29
N HIS A 131 -13.87 1.09 -10.11
CA HIS A 131 -13.55 1.81 -8.89
C HIS A 131 -14.51 2.97 -8.60
N PRO A 132 -14.78 3.92 -9.51
CA PRO A 132 -15.76 4.98 -9.25
C PRO A 132 -17.17 4.45 -8.97
N ILE A 133 -17.58 3.37 -9.63
CA ILE A 133 -18.89 2.75 -9.41
C ILE A 133 -18.99 2.18 -8.00
N GLN A 134 -17.98 1.45 -7.56
CA GLN A 134 -17.92 0.91 -6.21
C GLN A 134 -17.95 2.03 -5.17
N ASP A 135 -17.11 3.04 -5.31
CA ASP A 135 -17.07 4.19 -4.40
C ASP A 135 -18.44 4.88 -4.27
N ALA A 136 -19.13 5.09 -5.39
CA ALA A 136 -20.44 5.72 -5.38
C ALA A 136 -21.51 4.86 -4.68
N ILE A 137 -21.52 3.55 -4.93
CA ILE A 137 -22.48 2.61 -4.31
C ILE A 137 -22.23 2.51 -2.80
N GLU A 138 -20.97 2.53 -2.37
CA GLU A 138 -20.59 2.46 -0.95
C GLU A 138 -20.73 3.81 -0.22
N GLY A 139 -21.11 4.88 -0.91
CA GLY A 139 -21.29 6.21 -0.31
C GLY A 139 -19.98 6.87 0.09
N ILE A 140 -18.87 6.52 -0.56
CA ILE A 140 -17.57 7.16 -0.35
C ILE A 140 -17.65 8.63 -0.78
N THR A 141 -17.13 9.52 0.04
CA THR A 141 -17.06 10.96 -0.27
C THR A 141 -15.70 11.38 -0.79
N HIS A 142 -14.63 10.79 -0.25
CA HIS A 142 -13.24 11.05 -0.60
C HIS A 142 -12.55 9.75 -1.01
N SER A 143 -12.36 9.56 -2.30
CA SER A 143 -11.63 8.43 -2.86
C SER A 143 -10.14 8.74 -2.89
N MET A 144 -9.34 8.04 -2.09
CA MET A 144 -7.91 8.33 -1.94
C MET A 144 -7.07 7.35 -2.74
N CYS A 145 -6.12 7.85 -3.54
CA CYS A 145 -5.20 7.04 -4.32
C CYS A 145 -3.80 7.67 -4.43
N SER A 146 -2.87 6.94 -5.02
CA SER A 146 -1.52 7.45 -5.27
C SER A 146 -1.50 8.45 -6.43
N LEU A 147 -0.49 9.33 -6.45
CA LEU A 147 -0.33 10.42 -7.42
C LEU A 147 -0.26 9.93 -8.88
N GLU A 148 0.16 8.69 -9.12
CA GLU A 148 0.16 8.07 -10.46
C GLU A 148 -1.23 8.03 -11.11
N PHE A 149 -2.32 8.12 -10.33
CA PHE A 149 -3.71 8.17 -10.80
C PHE A 149 -4.24 9.59 -11.05
N GLU A 150 -3.43 10.63 -10.92
CA GLU A 150 -3.88 12.00 -11.14
C GLU A 150 -4.46 12.20 -12.55
N ASN A 151 -3.80 11.64 -13.57
CA ASN A 151 -4.28 11.67 -14.95
C ASN A 151 -5.51 10.78 -15.20
N HIS A 152 -5.85 9.88 -14.29
CA HIS A 152 -7.06 9.05 -14.35
C HIS A 152 -8.30 9.75 -13.76
N ARG A 153 -8.12 10.76 -12.91
CA ARG A 153 -9.23 11.49 -12.25
C ARG A 153 -10.28 12.06 -13.23
N PRO A 154 -9.93 12.61 -14.40
CA PRO A 154 -10.96 13.03 -15.37
C PRO A 154 -11.87 11.89 -15.82
N LEU A 155 -11.32 10.68 -16.00
CA LEU A 155 -12.11 9.49 -16.34
C LEU A 155 -12.99 9.04 -15.16
N TYR A 156 -12.43 9.05 -13.94
CA TYR A 156 -13.19 8.80 -12.73
C TYR A 156 -14.42 9.73 -12.62
N ASN A 157 -14.22 11.04 -12.79
CA ASN A 157 -15.31 12.02 -12.77
C ASN A 157 -16.31 11.76 -13.89
N TRP A 158 -15.84 11.47 -15.10
CA TRP A 158 -16.70 11.16 -16.24
C TRP A 158 -17.65 9.98 -15.95
N VAL A 159 -17.13 8.92 -15.31
CA VAL A 159 -17.94 7.76 -14.92
C VAL A 159 -18.99 8.16 -13.87
N ILE A 160 -18.61 8.91 -12.84
CA ILE A 160 -19.53 9.38 -11.80
C ILE A 160 -20.65 10.24 -12.39
N GLU A 161 -20.31 11.23 -13.20
CA GLU A 161 -21.26 12.16 -13.81
C GLU A 161 -22.25 11.44 -14.74
N ASN A 162 -21.76 10.54 -15.60
CA ASN A 162 -22.58 9.87 -16.60
C ASN A 162 -23.44 8.72 -16.04
N ILE A 163 -23.06 8.13 -14.94
CA ILE A 163 -23.81 7.01 -14.34
C ILE A 163 -24.74 7.52 -13.23
N PHE A 164 -24.24 8.38 -12.34
CA PHE A 164 -24.95 8.80 -11.13
C PHE A 164 -25.48 10.24 -11.20
N GLY A 165 -25.02 11.05 -12.14
CA GLY A 165 -25.47 12.45 -12.29
C GLY A 165 -25.05 13.35 -11.12
N THR A 166 -23.95 13.05 -10.45
CA THR A 166 -23.45 13.74 -9.26
C THR A 166 -21.97 14.09 -9.41
N GLU A 167 -21.47 14.97 -8.55
CA GLU A 167 -20.05 15.29 -8.45
C GLU A 167 -19.30 14.45 -7.38
N PHE A 168 -19.98 13.60 -6.64
CA PHE A 168 -19.41 12.77 -5.57
C PHE A 168 -19.56 11.28 -5.89
N PRO A 169 -18.56 10.46 -5.47
CA PRO A 169 -17.35 10.76 -4.71
C PRO A 169 -16.31 11.58 -5.46
N LYS A 170 -15.34 12.17 -4.75
CA LYS A 170 -14.20 12.92 -5.35
C LYS A 170 -12.87 12.21 -5.10
N GLN A 171 -12.15 11.95 -6.17
CA GLN A 171 -10.81 11.38 -6.09
C GLN A 171 -9.80 12.42 -5.58
N ARG A 172 -8.90 11.99 -4.68
CA ARG A 172 -7.78 12.75 -4.12
C ARG A 172 -6.51 11.92 -4.17
N GLU A 173 -5.46 12.48 -4.74
CA GLU A 173 -4.19 11.79 -4.94
C GLU A 173 -3.14 12.31 -3.95
N PHE A 174 -2.27 11.41 -3.53
CA PHE A 174 -1.16 11.69 -2.63
C PHE A 174 0.13 11.10 -3.19
N ALA A 175 1.23 11.82 -2.96
CA ALA A 175 2.54 11.33 -3.33
C ALA A 175 2.91 10.10 -2.52
N ARG A 176 3.73 9.26 -3.12
CA ARG A 176 4.27 8.08 -2.46
C ARG A 176 5.27 8.49 -1.39
N LEU A 177 5.21 7.84 -0.24
CA LEU A 177 6.25 7.93 0.77
C LEU A 177 7.48 7.14 0.30
N ASN A 178 8.58 7.84 -0.01
CA ASN A 178 9.86 7.23 -0.33
C ASN A 178 10.84 7.45 0.83
N MET A 179 11.67 6.43 1.11
CA MET A 179 12.61 6.46 2.22
C MET A 179 14.03 6.20 1.75
N THR A 180 15.02 6.89 2.36
CA THR A 180 16.44 6.64 2.07
C THR A 180 16.83 5.21 2.46
N ASN A 181 17.77 4.64 1.75
CA ASN A 181 18.35 3.32 2.03
C ASN A 181 17.31 2.18 2.19
N THR A 182 16.12 2.34 1.56
CA THR A 182 15.02 1.40 1.74
C THR A 182 14.45 1.01 0.38
N VAL A 183 14.39 -0.29 0.11
CA VAL A 183 13.75 -0.83 -1.09
C VAL A 183 12.24 -0.87 -0.89
N MET A 184 11.50 0.02 -1.58
CA MET A 184 10.05 0.12 -1.50
C MET A 184 9.32 -0.66 -2.62
N SER A 185 10.05 -1.28 -3.55
CA SER A 185 9.49 -2.02 -4.66
C SER A 185 9.08 -3.44 -4.27
N LYS A 186 7.78 -3.76 -4.34
CA LYS A 186 7.26 -5.11 -4.11
C LYS A 186 7.95 -6.17 -4.98
N ARG A 187 8.31 -5.84 -6.23
CA ARG A 187 8.98 -6.76 -7.15
C ARG A 187 10.34 -7.19 -6.60
N TYR A 188 11.16 -6.26 -6.17
CA TYR A 188 12.49 -6.56 -5.62
C TYR A 188 12.40 -7.26 -4.25
N LEU A 189 11.44 -6.86 -3.41
CA LEU A 189 11.22 -7.55 -2.13
C LEU A 189 10.78 -9.00 -2.33
N ARG A 190 9.95 -9.26 -3.36
CA ARG A 190 9.56 -10.62 -3.72
C ARG A 190 10.74 -11.46 -4.17
N GLU A 191 11.64 -10.91 -4.98
CA GLU A 191 12.88 -11.58 -5.41
C GLU A 191 13.71 -12.03 -4.21
N LEU A 192 13.83 -11.19 -3.15
CA LEU A 192 14.58 -11.58 -1.93
C LEU A 192 13.94 -12.78 -1.22
N VAL A 193 12.61 -12.86 -1.18
CA VAL A 193 11.87 -14.01 -0.61
C VAL A 193 12.04 -15.25 -1.47
N GLU A 194 11.87 -15.13 -2.79
CA GLU A 194 11.96 -16.26 -3.73
C GLU A 194 13.38 -16.83 -3.81
N MET A 195 14.40 -16.00 -3.63
CA MET A 195 15.83 -16.42 -3.58
C MET A 195 16.23 -16.99 -2.21
N GLY A 196 15.36 -16.95 -1.20
CA GLY A 196 15.67 -17.42 0.15
C GLY A 196 16.69 -16.56 0.91
N ILE A 197 16.90 -15.30 0.50
CA ILE A 197 17.80 -14.36 1.19
C ILE A 197 17.17 -13.91 2.51
N VAL A 198 15.86 -13.84 2.56
CA VAL A 198 15.06 -13.57 3.75
C VAL A 198 14.06 -14.70 3.99
N ASP A 199 13.66 -14.92 5.24
CA ASP A 199 12.81 -16.05 5.64
C ASP A 199 11.36 -15.90 5.16
N GLY A 200 10.94 -14.68 4.83
CA GLY A 200 9.58 -14.39 4.35
C GLY A 200 9.27 -12.89 4.37
N TRP A 201 8.00 -12.57 4.12
CA TRP A 201 7.52 -11.19 4.06
C TRP A 201 7.51 -10.49 5.43
N ASP A 202 7.56 -11.22 6.52
CA ASP A 202 7.64 -10.73 7.88
C ASP A 202 9.06 -10.74 8.48
N ASP A 203 10.07 -11.08 7.68
CA ASP A 203 11.46 -11.02 8.11
C ASP A 203 11.78 -9.62 8.65
N PRO A 204 12.44 -9.50 9.83
CA PRO A 204 12.76 -8.19 10.43
C PRO A 204 13.63 -7.28 9.56
N ARG A 205 14.33 -7.85 8.57
CA ARG A 205 15.13 -7.10 7.58
C ARG A 205 14.27 -6.46 6.48
N MET A 206 13.02 -6.90 6.35
CA MET A 206 12.10 -6.42 5.32
C MET A 206 11.39 -5.13 5.75
N PRO A 207 11.26 -4.12 4.88
CA PRO A 207 10.54 -2.87 5.17
C PRO A 207 9.02 -3.02 4.99
N THR A 208 8.48 -4.16 5.36
CA THR A 208 7.04 -4.41 5.37
C THR A 208 6.47 -4.08 6.75
N LEU A 209 5.17 -3.81 6.83
CA LEU A 209 4.51 -3.60 8.13
C LEU A 209 4.68 -4.81 9.06
N CYS A 210 4.63 -6.03 8.51
CA CYS A 210 4.86 -7.26 9.27
C CYS A 210 6.32 -7.36 9.74
N GLY A 211 7.28 -7.01 8.88
CA GLY A 211 8.71 -6.98 9.24
C GLY A 211 9.01 -5.92 10.31
N LEU A 212 8.48 -4.71 10.17
CA LEU A 212 8.61 -3.65 11.17
C LEU A 212 8.01 -4.07 12.52
N ARG A 213 6.81 -4.64 12.51
CA ARG A 213 6.16 -5.16 13.73
C ARG A 213 7.02 -6.23 14.40
N ARG A 214 7.55 -7.18 13.66
CA ARG A 214 8.41 -8.25 14.17
C ARG A 214 9.74 -7.71 14.69
N ARG A 215 10.26 -6.65 14.07
CA ARG A 215 11.47 -5.93 14.51
C ARG A 215 11.26 -5.13 15.80
N GLY A 216 10.01 -4.91 16.24
CA GLY A 216 9.68 -4.23 17.49
C GLY A 216 9.13 -2.81 17.32
N TYR A 217 8.82 -2.37 16.10
CA TYR A 217 8.11 -1.11 15.91
C TYR A 217 6.71 -1.20 16.47
N THR A 218 6.24 -0.09 17.06
CA THR A 218 4.89 0.06 17.56
C THR A 218 3.99 0.72 16.53
N ALA A 219 2.69 0.48 16.61
CA ALA A 219 1.73 1.16 15.74
C ALA A 219 1.77 2.68 15.92
N SER A 220 1.87 3.16 17.17
CA SER A 220 1.94 4.58 17.52
C SER A 220 3.17 5.27 16.95
N SER A 221 4.35 4.64 16.96
CA SER A 221 5.55 5.21 16.35
C SER A 221 5.41 5.38 14.84
N ILE A 222 4.74 4.45 14.16
CA ILE A 222 4.45 4.55 12.72
C ILE A 222 3.47 5.69 12.45
N PHE A 223 2.42 5.84 13.27
CA PHE A 223 1.50 6.96 13.15
C PHE A 223 2.18 8.31 13.38
N THR A 224 3.04 8.40 14.39
CA THR A 224 3.82 9.62 14.65
C THR A 224 4.69 9.97 13.45
N PHE A 225 5.42 8.99 12.92
CA PHE A 225 6.23 9.17 11.73
C PHE A 225 5.41 9.65 10.52
N VAL A 226 4.29 9.01 10.20
CA VAL A 226 3.44 9.40 9.06
C VAL A 226 2.85 10.80 9.26
N ARG A 227 2.49 11.15 10.50
CA ARG A 227 1.99 12.49 10.84
C ARG A 227 3.05 13.57 10.66
N GLU A 228 4.28 13.31 11.10
CA GLU A 228 5.42 14.22 10.92
C GLU A 228 5.86 14.34 9.46
N ALA A 229 5.86 13.24 8.71
CA ALA A 229 6.13 13.22 7.29
C ALA A 229 5.12 14.07 6.50
N GLY A 230 3.86 14.08 6.97
CA GLY A 230 2.76 14.80 6.36
C GLY A 230 2.26 14.18 5.07
N ILE A 231 1.19 14.76 4.53
CA ILE A 231 0.56 14.35 3.28
C ILE A 231 0.81 15.44 2.23
N SER A 232 1.37 15.06 1.08
CA SER A 232 1.76 15.99 0.01
C SER A 232 1.45 15.39 -1.36
N LYS A 233 1.35 16.25 -2.39
CA LYS A 233 1.38 15.84 -3.80
C LYS A 233 2.79 15.90 -4.41
N SER A 234 3.79 16.31 -3.63
CA SER A 234 5.19 16.32 -4.06
C SER A 234 5.89 15.05 -3.60
N ASP A 235 6.61 14.39 -4.50
CA ASP A 235 7.46 13.25 -4.15
C ASP A 235 8.56 13.70 -3.18
N ASN A 236 8.53 13.15 -1.98
CA ASN A 236 9.51 13.43 -0.94
C ASN A 236 10.33 12.17 -0.65
N LEU A 237 11.63 12.36 -0.45
CA LEU A 237 12.52 11.33 0.06
C LEU A 237 12.80 11.62 1.54
N ILE A 238 12.28 10.77 2.42
CA ILE A 238 12.40 10.94 3.87
C ILE A 238 13.55 10.08 4.39
N ASP A 239 14.35 10.63 5.32
CA ASP A 239 15.44 9.87 5.93
C ASP A 239 14.86 8.77 6.84
N MET A 240 15.34 7.52 6.67
CA MET A 240 14.98 6.39 7.52
C MET A 240 15.21 6.68 9.01
N ARG A 241 16.20 7.51 9.34
CA ARG A 241 16.49 7.95 10.71
C ARG A 241 15.33 8.65 11.39
N GLN A 242 14.43 9.30 10.62
CA GLN A 242 13.25 9.93 11.18
C GLN A 242 12.28 8.87 11.74
N LEU A 243 12.05 7.78 11.00
CA LEU A 243 11.26 6.64 11.51
C LEU A 243 11.93 6.03 12.74
N GLU A 244 13.26 5.87 12.72
CA GLU A 244 14.02 5.36 13.87
C GLU A 244 13.97 6.31 15.07
N ALA A 245 13.93 7.61 14.87
CA ALA A 245 13.75 8.59 15.93
C ALA A 245 12.38 8.48 16.59
N CYS A 246 11.32 8.31 15.82
CA CYS A 246 9.95 8.14 16.34
C CYS A 246 9.86 6.92 17.27
N ILE A 247 10.38 5.75 16.83
CA ILE A 247 10.34 4.55 17.67
C ILE A 247 11.23 4.68 18.90
N ARG A 248 12.42 5.29 18.78
CA ARG A 248 13.32 5.53 19.91
C ARG A 248 12.68 6.41 20.96
N SER A 249 12.05 7.51 20.57
CA SER A 249 11.37 8.43 21.48
C SER A 249 10.23 7.76 22.24
N GLU A 250 9.45 6.90 21.57
CA GLU A 250 8.38 6.15 22.22
C GLU A 250 8.91 5.08 23.18
N LEU A 251 9.88 4.28 22.71
CA LEU A 251 10.48 3.23 23.54
C LEU A 251 11.24 3.80 24.73
N ASP A 252 11.77 5.02 24.66
CA ASP A 252 12.38 5.69 25.78
C ASP A 252 11.43 5.89 26.94
N LEU A 253 10.15 6.12 26.66
CA LEU A 253 9.10 6.29 27.65
C LEU A 253 8.44 4.98 28.08
N THR A 254 8.39 3.97 27.21
CA THR A 254 7.53 2.80 27.41
C THR A 254 8.27 1.50 27.66
N ALA A 255 9.51 1.38 27.16
CA ALA A 255 10.24 0.13 27.22
C ALA A 255 10.97 -0.07 28.54
N GLN A 256 10.94 -1.29 29.06
CA GLN A 256 11.77 -1.67 30.19
C GLN A 256 13.23 -1.81 29.77
N ARG A 257 14.13 -1.30 30.60
CA ARG A 257 15.58 -1.39 30.36
C ARG A 257 16.14 -2.68 30.95
N ARG A 258 16.97 -3.35 30.18
CA ARG A 258 17.76 -4.51 30.59
C ARG A 258 19.19 -4.33 30.12
N ILE A 259 20.13 -4.77 30.95
CA ILE A 259 21.55 -4.83 30.60
C ILE A 259 21.82 -6.25 30.14
N ALA A 260 22.46 -6.41 28.99
CA ALA A 260 23.00 -7.65 28.49
C ALA A 260 24.52 -7.49 28.39
N VAL A 261 25.27 -8.41 28.99
CA VAL A 261 26.73 -8.46 28.89
C VAL A 261 27.07 -9.43 27.78
N LEU A 262 27.57 -8.94 26.64
CA LEU A 262 27.78 -9.72 25.42
C LEU A 262 29.19 -10.29 25.30
N ASP A 263 30.21 -9.53 25.76
CA ASP A 263 31.59 -9.97 25.82
C ASP A 263 32.05 -9.93 27.28
N PRO A 264 31.71 -10.95 28.10
CA PRO A 264 31.79 -10.90 29.54
C PRO A 264 33.20 -11.10 30.05
N VAL A 265 33.63 -10.20 30.94
CA VAL A 265 34.83 -10.38 31.81
C VAL A 265 34.34 -10.55 33.22
N LYS A 266 34.89 -11.56 33.91
CA LYS A 266 34.56 -11.84 35.31
C LYS A 266 35.27 -10.83 36.23
N LEU A 267 34.49 -10.12 37.02
CA LEU A 267 34.98 -9.22 38.08
C LEU A 267 34.83 -9.90 39.44
N VAL A 268 35.92 -9.98 40.21
CA VAL A 268 35.91 -10.50 41.59
C VAL A 268 36.16 -9.34 42.55
N VAL A 269 35.26 -9.12 43.47
CA VAL A 269 35.40 -8.09 44.52
C VAL A 269 36.01 -8.73 45.76
N ASP A 270 37.34 -8.60 45.94
CA ASP A 270 38.11 -9.33 46.95
C ASP A 270 37.70 -9.09 48.39
N ASN A 271 37.29 -7.88 48.71
CA ASN A 271 36.85 -7.48 50.06
C ASN A 271 35.33 -7.68 50.31
N TYR A 272 34.63 -8.40 49.39
CA TYR A 272 33.23 -8.73 49.58
C TYR A 272 33.07 -10.18 50.06
N PRO A 273 32.23 -10.46 51.08
CA PRO A 273 32.04 -11.82 51.60
C PRO A 273 31.57 -12.80 50.54
N ALA A 274 32.16 -14.00 50.47
CA ALA A 274 31.89 -14.97 49.42
C ALA A 274 30.42 -15.53 49.46
N ASP A 275 29.84 -15.56 50.61
CA ASP A 275 28.48 -16.10 50.92
C ASP A 275 27.40 -15.03 50.99
N LYS A 276 27.77 -13.76 50.80
CA LYS A 276 26.84 -12.64 50.88
C LYS A 276 26.23 -12.32 49.51
N THR A 277 24.90 -12.16 49.45
CA THR A 277 24.17 -11.61 48.36
C THR A 277 23.32 -10.42 48.83
N GLU A 278 23.47 -9.28 48.21
CA GLU A 278 22.64 -8.11 48.42
C GLU A 278 21.74 -7.90 47.18
N TYR A 279 20.60 -7.32 47.39
CA TYR A 279 19.64 -7.03 46.34
C TYR A 279 19.33 -5.53 46.28
N PHE A 280 19.51 -4.97 45.11
CA PHE A 280 19.19 -3.57 44.83
C PHE A 280 17.92 -3.45 44.00
N ASP A 281 17.06 -2.53 44.36
CA ASP A 281 15.90 -2.19 43.59
C ASP A 281 16.32 -1.22 42.47
N ILE A 282 16.21 -1.69 41.22
CA ILE A 282 16.56 -0.90 40.04
C ILE A 282 15.30 -0.64 39.23
N ALA A 283 15.07 0.62 38.86
CA ALA A 283 13.96 1.00 38.02
C ALA A 283 13.93 0.22 36.70
N ASN A 284 12.77 -0.30 36.32
CA ASN A 284 12.59 -0.98 35.03
C ASN A 284 12.73 0.00 33.86
N ASN A 285 12.25 1.24 34.03
CA ASN A 285 12.57 2.35 33.15
C ASN A 285 13.17 3.51 33.97
N PRO A 286 14.43 3.92 33.72
CA PRO A 286 15.07 5.00 34.46
C PRO A 286 14.64 6.41 34.00
N ASN A 287 13.89 6.53 32.88
CA ASN A 287 13.40 7.81 32.43
C ASN A 287 12.34 8.35 33.40
N ARG A 288 12.54 9.56 33.92
CA ARG A 288 11.65 10.19 34.91
C ARG A 288 10.26 10.57 34.34
N GLU A 289 10.17 10.68 33.03
CA GLU A 289 8.93 10.98 32.31
C GLU A 289 8.16 9.70 31.92
N ALA A 290 8.78 8.52 32.13
CA ALA A 290 8.13 7.25 31.85
C ALA A 290 6.99 6.98 32.84
N ASN A 291 5.93 6.33 32.37
CA ASN A 291 4.81 5.91 33.18
C ASN A 291 5.10 4.65 34.02
N ASP A 292 6.19 3.92 33.69
CA ASP A 292 6.58 2.71 34.42
C ASP A 292 7.39 3.08 35.66
N THR A 293 6.77 2.99 36.82
CA THR A 293 7.40 3.20 38.13
C THR A 293 7.83 1.90 38.79
N THR A 294 7.77 0.78 38.08
CA THR A 294 8.13 -0.52 38.64
C THR A 294 9.64 -0.69 38.77
N THR A 295 10.04 -1.49 39.75
CA THR A 295 11.44 -1.86 39.99
C THR A 295 11.65 -3.36 39.86
N ARG A 296 12.90 -3.76 39.71
CA ARG A 296 13.33 -5.15 39.80
C ARG A 296 14.46 -5.27 40.78
N LYS A 297 14.56 -6.41 41.42
CA LYS A 297 15.72 -6.76 42.27
C LYS A 297 16.85 -7.28 41.44
N VAL A 298 18.02 -6.67 41.57
CA VAL A 298 19.26 -7.10 40.96
C VAL A 298 20.21 -7.57 42.07
N ALA A 299 20.67 -8.80 41.95
CA ALA A 299 21.62 -9.39 42.90
C ALA A 299 23.01 -8.82 42.72
N PHE A 300 23.66 -8.50 43.84
CA PHE A 300 25.09 -8.17 43.90
C PHE A 300 25.77 -9.20 44.75
N THR A 301 26.84 -9.81 44.20
CA THR A 301 27.65 -10.86 44.82
C THR A 301 29.11 -10.52 44.71
N ARG A 302 29.98 -11.35 45.33
CA ARG A 302 31.42 -11.24 45.15
C ARG A 302 31.89 -11.38 43.72
N GLU A 303 31.19 -12.18 42.92
CA GLU A 303 31.49 -12.41 41.50
C GLU A 303 30.43 -11.69 40.65
N LEU A 304 30.88 -10.88 39.72
CA LEU A 304 30.08 -10.11 38.78
C LEU A 304 30.60 -10.29 37.37
N TRP A 305 29.83 -9.85 36.40
CA TRP A 305 30.20 -9.84 34.99
C TRP A 305 30.06 -8.42 34.45
N ILE A 306 31.10 -7.96 33.75
CA ILE A 306 31.15 -6.65 33.09
C ILE A 306 31.51 -6.86 31.62
N GLU A 307 31.24 -5.85 30.77
CA GLU A 307 31.73 -5.86 29.40
C GLU A 307 33.25 -5.74 29.35
N ASN A 308 33.87 -6.41 28.39
CA ASN A 308 35.31 -6.31 28.17
C ASN A 308 35.77 -4.87 27.89
N GLU A 309 34.89 -4.07 27.26
CA GLU A 309 35.16 -2.65 27.00
C GLU A 309 35.17 -1.78 28.28
N ASP A 310 34.59 -2.24 29.38
CA ASP A 310 34.57 -1.55 30.67
C ASP A 310 35.87 -1.75 31.46
N PHE A 311 36.83 -2.56 30.95
CA PHE A 311 38.10 -2.83 31.59
C PHE A 311 39.26 -2.46 30.69
N ALA A 312 40.27 -1.80 31.26
CA ALA A 312 41.54 -1.56 30.61
C ALA A 312 42.69 -1.60 31.64
N GLU A 313 43.74 -2.41 31.40
CA GLU A 313 44.92 -2.44 32.24
C GLU A 313 45.64 -1.08 32.31
N VAL A 314 45.67 -0.40 31.17
CA VAL A 314 46.18 0.99 31.05
C VAL A 314 45.07 1.85 30.44
N PRO A 315 44.21 2.47 31.28
CA PRO A 315 43.09 3.23 30.78
C PRO A 315 43.55 4.49 30.01
N PRO A 316 42.99 4.76 28.85
CA PRO A 316 43.26 6.00 28.12
C PRO A 316 42.77 7.23 28.90
N PRO A 317 43.30 8.43 28.61
CA PRO A 317 42.83 9.66 29.24
C PRO A 317 41.30 9.81 29.08
N LYS A 318 40.59 10.02 30.19
CA LYS A 318 39.12 10.10 30.28
C LYS A 318 38.37 8.76 30.16
N PHE A 319 39.02 7.64 30.32
CA PHE A 319 38.36 6.37 30.57
C PHE A 319 37.48 6.49 31.85
N LYS A 320 36.21 6.17 31.76
CA LYS A 320 35.25 6.27 32.88
C LYS A 320 34.77 4.91 33.27
#